data_ea7f1f4798be2d57337e649ae9450bc9
#
_entry.id   ea7f1f4798be2d57337e649ae9450bc9
#
_cell.length_a   1.000
_cell.length_b   1.000
_cell.length_c   1.000
_cell.angle_alpha   90.00
_cell.angle_beta   90.00
_cell.angle_gamma   90.00
#
_symmetry.space_group_name_H-M   'P 1'
#
loop_
_entity.id
_entity.type
_entity.pdbx_description
1 polymer ?
#
loop_
_entity_poly.entity_id
_entity_poly.type
_entity_poly.pdbx_seq_one_letter_code
_entity_poly.pdbx_strand_id
1 'polypeptide(L)'
;WNASNALAVGVLAAYANALKTGEGDKVTTSLYHVGTWGMTAALVAQQQGCDYPKDRMMAKCPTNNSYVSADGIWFLMCFGHYNRYCKLVFETLEMDSKYWSDPEYNNLETLAQNGNYVEVTAAIHKACMKWPYAELEKRFRENDIPFEKIQSVKDVLHDEEAFANDQLRR
;
A
#
# COMPACT_ATOMS: atom_id res chain seq x y z
N TRP A 1 1.22 2.92 22.39
CA TRP A 1 -0.21 2.60 22.10
C TRP A 1 -0.39 1.12 21.75
N ASN A 2 0.30 0.57 20.74
CA ASN A 2 0.11 -0.84 20.32
C ASN A 2 0.38 -1.85 21.44
N ALA A 3 1.40 -1.63 22.27
CA ALA A 3 1.69 -2.51 23.42
C ALA A 3 0.61 -2.42 24.50
N SER A 4 0.02 -1.24 24.70
CA SER A 4 -1.10 -1.06 25.63
C SER A 4 -2.34 -1.80 25.15
N ASN A 5 -2.65 -1.74 23.86
CA ASN A 5 -3.76 -2.48 23.25
C ASN A 5 -3.56 -4.00 23.35
N ALA A 6 -2.35 -4.48 23.06
CA ALA A 6 -2.01 -5.90 23.19
C ALA A 6 -2.16 -6.39 24.64
N LEU A 7 -1.72 -5.58 25.61
CA LEU A 7 -1.89 -5.89 27.04
C LEU A 7 -3.36 -5.93 27.43
N ALA A 8 -4.16 -4.95 26.99
CA ALA A 8 -5.59 -4.89 27.30
C ALA A 8 -6.34 -6.12 26.76
N VAL A 9 -6.06 -6.54 25.51
CA VAL A 9 -6.65 -7.74 24.91
C VAL A 9 -6.25 -9.00 25.72
N GLY A 10 -5.00 -9.12 26.11
CA GLY A 10 -4.52 -10.23 26.92
C GLY A 10 -5.21 -10.28 28.29
N VAL A 11 -5.35 -9.13 28.96
CA VAL A 11 -6.04 -9.03 30.27
C VAL A 11 -7.52 -9.42 30.13
N LEU A 12 -8.22 -8.96 29.09
CA LEU A 12 -9.61 -9.33 28.86
C LEU A 12 -9.77 -10.83 28.59
N ALA A 13 -8.85 -11.43 27.84
CA ALA A 13 -8.87 -12.88 27.59
C ALA A 13 -8.64 -13.69 28.89
N ALA A 14 -7.64 -13.30 29.70
CA ALA A 14 -7.38 -13.93 31.00
C ALA A 14 -8.56 -13.76 31.96
N TYR A 15 -9.18 -12.60 32.01
CA TYR A 15 -10.38 -12.33 32.80
C TYR A 15 -11.57 -13.22 32.38
N ALA A 16 -11.82 -13.30 31.06
CA ALA A 16 -12.89 -14.16 30.54
C ALA A 16 -12.66 -15.64 30.85
N ASN A 17 -11.39 -16.08 30.83
CA ASN A 17 -11.02 -17.44 31.24
C ASN A 17 -11.25 -17.64 32.73
N ALA A 18 -10.83 -16.70 33.58
CA ALA A 18 -11.02 -16.77 35.04
C ALA A 18 -12.51 -16.85 35.43
N LEU A 19 -13.39 -16.16 34.73
CA LEU A 19 -14.85 -16.26 34.94
C LEU A 19 -15.41 -17.66 34.66
N LYS A 20 -14.79 -18.40 33.72
CA LYS A 20 -15.21 -19.76 33.36
C LYS A 20 -14.60 -20.86 34.27
N THR A 21 -13.34 -20.70 34.58
CA THR A 21 -12.55 -21.74 35.27
C THR A 21 -12.34 -21.50 36.76
N GLY A 22 -12.51 -20.24 37.22
CA GLY A 22 -12.13 -19.82 38.57
C GLY A 22 -10.62 -19.56 38.73
N GLU A 23 -9.82 -19.78 37.70
CA GLU A 23 -8.37 -19.63 37.71
C GLU A 23 -7.92 -18.38 36.97
N GLY A 24 -7.13 -17.54 37.64
CA GLY A 24 -6.49 -16.37 37.05
C GLY A 24 -5.22 -16.74 36.29
N ASP A 25 -4.82 -15.87 35.36
CA ASP A 25 -3.59 -16.04 34.58
C ASP A 25 -2.74 -14.76 34.57
N LYS A 26 -1.43 -14.92 34.34
CA LYS A 26 -0.48 -13.81 34.25
C LYS A 26 -0.32 -13.37 32.80
N VAL A 27 -0.76 -12.15 32.49
CA VAL A 27 -0.57 -11.56 31.18
C VAL A 27 0.68 -10.69 31.13
N THR A 28 1.54 -10.93 30.16
CA THR A 28 2.75 -10.14 29.94
C THR A 28 2.85 -9.73 28.46
N THR A 29 3.35 -8.53 28.21
CA THR A 29 3.72 -8.04 26.89
C THR A 29 5.00 -7.23 26.98
N SER A 30 5.66 -7.01 25.84
CA SER A 30 6.80 -6.09 25.76
C SER A 30 6.71 -5.21 24.51
N LEU A 31 7.31 -4.02 24.55
CA LEU A 31 7.40 -3.13 23.41
C LEU A 31 8.11 -3.81 22.23
N TYR A 32 9.18 -4.56 22.51
CA TYR A 32 9.93 -5.28 21.49
C TYR A 32 9.08 -6.36 20.81
N HIS A 33 8.33 -7.15 21.57
CA HIS A 33 7.46 -8.21 21.04
C HIS A 33 6.39 -7.64 20.11
N VAL A 34 5.71 -6.58 20.55
CA VAL A 34 4.66 -5.92 19.74
C VAL A 34 5.25 -5.24 18.52
N GLY A 35 6.42 -4.60 18.62
CA GLY A 35 7.15 -4.04 17.49
C GLY A 35 7.54 -5.11 16.48
N THR A 36 8.09 -6.23 16.92
CA THR A 36 8.43 -7.38 16.09
C THR A 36 7.20 -7.94 15.37
N TRP A 37 6.08 -8.07 16.07
CA TRP A 37 4.82 -8.53 15.48
C TRP A 37 4.32 -7.56 14.40
N GLY A 38 4.38 -6.25 14.63
CA GLY A 38 4.04 -5.23 13.64
C GLY A 38 4.93 -5.25 12.39
N MET A 39 6.17 -5.76 12.53
CA MET A 39 7.12 -5.91 11.41
C MET A 39 7.10 -7.31 10.76
N THR A 40 6.13 -8.16 11.06
CA THR A 40 6.12 -9.56 10.61
C THR A 40 6.31 -9.69 9.10
N ALA A 41 5.62 -8.90 8.30
CA ALA A 41 5.75 -8.94 6.82
C ALA A 41 7.18 -8.64 6.35
N ALA A 42 7.82 -7.64 6.96
CA ALA A 42 9.21 -7.27 6.65
C ALA A 42 10.20 -8.37 7.06
N LEU A 43 10.00 -8.95 8.25
CA LEU A 43 10.85 -10.02 8.78
C LEU A 43 10.74 -11.29 7.92
N VAL A 44 9.53 -11.68 7.55
CA VAL A 44 9.30 -12.83 6.65
C VAL A 44 9.92 -12.58 5.27
N ALA A 45 9.78 -11.37 4.73
CA ALA A 45 10.41 -11.00 3.46
C ALA A 45 11.95 -11.17 3.53
N GLN A 46 12.58 -10.67 4.61
CA GLN A 46 14.02 -10.84 4.82
C GLN A 46 14.44 -12.31 4.99
N GLN A 47 13.67 -13.11 5.70
CA GLN A 47 13.92 -14.55 5.84
C GLN A 47 13.87 -15.29 4.49
N GLN A 48 13.08 -14.80 3.55
CA GLN A 48 12.98 -15.33 2.18
C GLN A 48 14.02 -14.70 1.23
N GLY A 49 14.99 -13.96 1.72
CA GLY A 49 16.04 -13.32 0.92
C GLY A 49 15.56 -12.09 0.13
N CYS A 50 14.44 -11.50 0.51
CA CYS A 50 13.97 -10.25 -0.09
C CYS A 50 14.48 -9.06 0.72
N ASP A 51 15.14 -8.09 0.07
CA ASP A 51 15.52 -6.83 0.72
C ASP A 51 14.31 -6.05 1.19
N TYR A 52 14.44 -5.45 2.39
CA TYR A 52 13.42 -4.57 2.97
C TYR A 52 14.08 -3.42 3.76
N PRO A 53 13.66 -2.16 3.63
CA PRO A 53 12.58 -1.67 2.75
C PRO A 53 12.95 -1.75 1.26
N LYS A 54 11.95 -1.98 0.41
CA LYS A 54 12.15 -2.03 -1.05
C LYS A 54 12.17 -0.61 -1.60
N ASP A 55 13.10 -0.35 -2.53
CA ASP A 55 13.02 0.83 -3.36
C ASP A 55 11.74 0.76 -4.22
N ARG A 56 10.89 1.80 -4.16
CA ARG A 56 9.67 1.86 -4.96
C ARG A 56 9.94 1.82 -6.47
N MET A 57 11.10 2.31 -6.91
CA MET A 57 11.49 2.25 -8.33
C MET A 57 11.82 0.82 -8.78
N MET A 58 12.04 -0.09 -7.84
CA MET A 58 12.29 -1.52 -8.05
C MET A 58 11.03 -2.38 -7.79
N ALA A 59 9.84 -1.78 -7.83
CA ALA A 59 8.58 -2.48 -7.59
C ALA A 59 8.32 -3.50 -8.71
N LYS A 60 8.29 -4.79 -8.38
CA LYS A 60 8.05 -5.87 -9.34
C LYS A 60 6.65 -5.85 -9.97
N CYS A 61 5.69 -5.20 -9.34
CA CYS A 61 4.36 -4.94 -9.89
C CYS A 61 4.16 -3.42 -10.03
N PRO A 62 4.49 -2.82 -11.18
CA PRO A 62 4.45 -1.37 -11.36
C PRO A 62 3.07 -0.75 -11.16
N THR A 63 1.98 -1.48 -11.39
CA THR A 63 0.62 -1.00 -11.17
C THR A 63 0.14 -1.09 -9.71
N ASN A 64 0.97 -1.67 -8.82
CA ASN A 64 0.73 -1.68 -7.37
C ASN A 64 1.88 -0.98 -6.67
N ASN A 65 1.90 0.34 -6.76
CA ASN A 65 3.03 1.15 -6.29
C ASN A 65 2.60 2.60 -6.04
N SER A 66 3.42 3.35 -5.30
CA SER A 66 3.19 4.77 -5.05
C SER A 66 3.84 5.65 -6.12
N TYR A 67 3.11 6.69 -6.54
CA TYR A 67 3.55 7.66 -7.53
C TYR A 67 3.29 9.10 -7.04
N VAL A 68 3.81 10.07 -7.78
CA VAL A 68 3.64 11.48 -7.47
C VAL A 68 3.14 12.23 -8.71
N SER A 69 2.21 13.14 -8.50
CA SER A 69 1.66 14.03 -9.54
C SER A 69 2.57 15.23 -9.81
N ALA A 70 2.28 16.00 -10.87
CA ALA A 70 3.03 17.20 -11.22
C ALA A 70 3.06 18.26 -10.12
N ASP A 71 2.02 18.32 -9.29
CA ASP A 71 1.88 19.25 -8.16
C ASP A 71 2.39 18.67 -6.83
N GLY A 72 3.12 17.53 -6.89
CA GLY A 72 3.82 16.95 -5.74
C GLY A 72 2.94 16.13 -4.79
N ILE A 73 1.71 15.81 -5.17
CA ILE A 73 0.80 15.00 -4.36
C ILE A 73 1.11 13.52 -4.59
N TRP A 74 1.40 12.80 -3.51
CA TRP A 74 1.63 11.37 -3.53
C TRP A 74 0.33 10.59 -3.47
N PHE A 75 0.27 9.51 -4.24
CA PHE A 75 -0.85 8.58 -4.26
C PHE A 75 -0.37 7.14 -4.49
N LEU A 76 -1.19 6.19 -4.10
CA LEU A 76 -0.98 4.77 -4.30
C LEU A 76 -1.93 4.27 -5.39
N MET A 77 -1.41 3.56 -6.39
CA MET A 77 -2.22 2.71 -7.28
C MET A 77 -2.24 1.29 -6.75
N CYS A 78 -3.39 0.64 -6.72
CA CYS A 78 -3.61 -0.65 -6.08
C CYS A 78 -4.08 -1.75 -7.04
N PHE A 79 -3.48 -1.84 -8.23
CA PHE A 79 -3.75 -2.95 -9.15
C PHE A 79 -2.77 -4.11 -8.99
N GLY A 80 -3.21 -5.18 -8.31
CA GLY A 80 -2.41 -6.40 -8.13
C GLY A 80 -2.42 -7.35 -9.34
N HIS A 81 -3.38 -7.24 -10.24
CA HIS A 81 -3.50 -8.09 -11.43
C HIS A 81 -2.94 -7.40 -12.68
N TYR A 82 -1.63 -7.26 -12.74
CA TYR A 82 -0.92 -6.53 -13.78
C TYR A 82 -1.35 -6.91 -15.21
N ASN A 83 -1.26 -8.20 -15.58
CA ASN A 83 -1.55 -8.67 -16.93
C ASN A 83 -2.95 -8.31 -17.45
N ARG A 84 -3.91 -8.19 -16.53
CA ARG A 84 -5.29 -7.84 -16.87
C ARG A 84 -5.49 -6.34 -17.05
N TYR A 85 -4.78 -5.52 -16.28
CA TYR A 85 -5.09 -4.10 -16.14
C TYR A 85 -3.99 -3.16 -16.63
N CYS A 86 -2.80 -3.68 -16.99
CA CYS A 86 -1.70 -2.82 -17.45
C CYS A 86 -2.08 -1.97 -18.64
N LYS A 87 -2.79 -2.53 -19.63
CA LYS A 87 -3.28 -1.78 -20.79
C LYS A 87 -4.16 -0.60 -20.37
N LEU A 88 -5.17 -0.85 -19.51
CA LEU A 88 -6.09 0.19 -19.04
C LEU A 88 -5.33 1.34 -18.34
N VAL A 89 -4.41 1.01 -17.45
CA VAL A 89 -3.60 2.00 -16.73
C VAL A 89 -2.73 2.81 -17.69
N PHE A 90 -2.07 2.14 -18.64
CA PHE A 90 -1.14 2.80 -19.54
C PHE A 90 -1.85 3.68 -20.59
N GLU A 91 -3.01 3.25 -21.10
CA GLU A 91 -3.85 4.06 -21.97
C GLU A 91 -4.38 5.29 -21.24
N THR A 92 -4.85 5.14 -19.99
CA THR A 92 -5.33 6.24 -19.14
C THR A 92 -4.24 7.28 -18.87
N LEU A 93 -3.00 6.84 -18.72
CA LEU A 93 -1.83 7.69 -18.52
C LEU A 93 -1.19 8.19 -19.82
N GLU A 94 -1.78 7.90 -20.98
CA GLU A 94 -1.26 8.28 -22.31
C GLU A 94 0.21 7.87 -22.50
N MET A 95 0.52 6.63 -22.16
CA MET A 95 1.85 6.04 -22.33
C MET A 95 2.01 5.46 -23.73
N ASP A 96 3.25 5.16 -24.13
CA ASP A 96 3.55 4.51 -25.39
C ASP A 96 2.93 3.11 -25.45
N SER A 97 2.33 2.78 -26.62
CA SER A 97 1.65 1.50 -26.85
C SER A 97 2.56 0.27 -26.67
N LYS A 98 3.86 0.40 -26.77
CA LYS A 98 4.82 -0.68 -26.53
C LYS A 98 4.60 -1.35 -25.16
N TYR A 99 4.23 -0.56 -24.14
CA TYR A 99 4.08 -1.08 -22.76
C TYR A 99 2.91 -2.04 -22.58
N TRP A 100 1.93 -2.06 -23.51
CA TRP A 100 0.83 -3.04 -23.45
C TRP A 100 0.70 -3.93 -24.68
N SER A 101 1.36 -3.60 -25.79
CA SER A 101 1.33 -4.43 -27.01
C SER A 101 2.48 -5.43 -27.09
N ASP A 102 3.61 -5.12 -26.44
CA ASP A 102 4.79 -5.98 -26.46
C ASP A 102 4.74 -6.98 -25.31
N PRO A 103 4.87 -8.31 -25.60
CA PRO A 103 4.92 -9.36 -24.59
C PRO A 103 6.00 -9.20 -23.52
N GLU A 104 7.07 -8.47 -23.79
CA GLU A 104 8.12 -8.19 -22.81
C GLU A 104 7.66 -7.22 -21.70
N TYR A 105 6.59 -6.44 -21.93
CA TYR A 105 6.10 -5.42 -20.99
C TYR A 105 4.70 -5.70 -20.44
N ASN A 106 3.86 -6.47 -21.13
CA ASN A 106 2.46 -6.67 -20.77
C ASN A 106 2.21 -7.90 -19.87
N ASN A 107 3.25 -8.62 -19.48
CA ASN A 107 3.18 -9.79 -18.61
C ASN A 107 4.09 -9.64 -17.40
N LEU A 108 3.54 -9.84 -16.20
CA LEU A 108 4.26 -9.64 -14.95
C LEU A 108 5.43 -10.61 -14.74
N GLU A 109 5.28 -11.85 -15.16
CA GLU A 109 6.36 -12.85 -15.04
C GLU A 109 7.54 -12.48 -15.95
N THR A 110 7.25 -12.14 -17.20
CA THR A 110 8.27 -11.69 -18.16
C THR A 110 8.95 -10.41 -17.68
N LEU A 111 8.17 -9.42 -17.19
CA LEU A 111 8.72 -8.21 -16.56
C LEU A 111 9.71 -8.53 -15.43
N ALA A 112 9.34 -9.48 -14.56
CA ALA A 112 10.18 -9.85 -13.42
C ALA A 112 11.45 -10.57 -13.85
N GLN A 113 11.37 -11.44 -14.87
CA GLN A 113 12.51 -12.19 -15.41
C GLN A 113 13.53 -11.30 -16.13
N ASN A 114 13.02 -10.35 -16.95
CA ASN A 114 13.88 -9.48 -17.77
C ASN A 114 14.31 -8.20 -17.02
N GLY A 115 13.75 -7.92 -15.84
CA GLY A 115 14.03 -6.69 -15.08
C GLY A 115 13.35 -5.44 -15.64
N ASN A 116 12.50 -5.56 -16.66
CA ASN A 116 11.82 -4.44 -17.34
C ASN A 116 10.82 -3.67 -16.44
N TYR A 117 10.48 -4.23 -15.26
CA TYR A 117 9.65 -3.54 -14.27
C TYR A 117 10.25 -2.19 -13.83
N VAL A 118 11.58 -2.05 -13.87
CA VAL A 118 12.26 -0.77 -13.54
C VAL A 118 11.94 0.29 -14.58
N GLU A 119 12.04 -0.06 -15.87
CA GLU A 119 11.69 0.85 -16.97
C GLU A 119 10.22 1.23 -16.93
N VAL A 120 9.32 0.25 -16.75
CA VAL A 120 7.87 0.48 -16.67
C VAL A 120 7.53 1.38 -15.49
N THR A 121 8.10 1.14 -14.31
CA THR A 121 7.89 1.99 -13.13
C THR A 121 8.35 3.42 -13.38
N ALA A 122 9.50 3.61 -14.01
CA ALA A 122 9.99 4.94 -14.38
C ALA A 122 9.09 5.62 -15.42
N ALA A 123 8.58 4.87 -16.39
CA ALA A 123 7.67 5.39 -17.41
C ALA A 123 6.32 5.81 -16.80
N ILE A 124 5.73 5.02 -15.91
CA ILE A 124 4.51 5.39 -15.16
C ILE A 124 4.77 6.65 -14.33
N HIS A 125 5.89 6.69 -13.60
CA HIS A 125 6.25 7.86 -12.80
C HIS A 125 6.31 9.14 -13.67
N LYS A 126 7.00 9.06 -14.80
CA LYS A 126 7.08 10.18 -15.76
C LYS A 126 5.72 10.56 -16.34
N ALA A 127 4.85 9.59 -16.60
CA ALA A 127 3.51 9.83 -17.10
C ALA A 127 2.62 10.54 -16.06
N CYS A 128 2.66 10.09 -14.81
CA CYS A 128 1.93 10.73 -13.70
C CYS A 128 2.37 12.18 -13.48
N MET A 129 3.65 12.46 -13.61
CA MET A 129 4.20 13.83 -13.46
C MET A 129 3.81 14.80 -14.57
N LYS A 130 3.11 14.37 -15.60
CA LYS A 130 2.54 15.28 -16.62
C LYS A 130 1.28 16.00 -16.12
N TRP A 131 0.61 15.46 -15.10
CA TRP A 131 -0.72 15.85 -14.69
C TRP A 131 -0.76 16.30 -13.22
N PRO A 132 -1.51 17.37 -12.89
CA PRO A 132 -1.85 17.65 -11.50
C PRO A 132 -2.73 16.53 -10.93
N TYR A 133 -2.70 16.34 -9.61
CA TYR A 133 -3.42 15.26 -8.96
C TYR A 133 -4.93 15.24 -9.29
N ALA A 134 -5.58 16.39 -9.31
CA ALA A 134 -7.00 16.48 -9.62
C ALA A 134 -7.36 15.93 -11.02
N GLU A 135 -6.47 16.10 -12.02
CA GLU A 135 -6.67 15.52 -13.36
C GLU A 135 -6.42 14.01 -13.35
N LEU A 136 -5.40 13.53 -12.63
CA LEU A 136 -5.15 12.09 -12.45
C LEU A 136 -6.32 11.42 -11.73
N GLU A 137 -6.82 12.01 -10.66
CA GLU A 137 -7.99 11.53 -9.92
C GLU A 137 -9.21 11.38 -10.84
N LYS A 138 -9.51 12.41 -11.64
CA LYS A 138 -10.61 12.36 -12.61
C LYS A 138 -10.44 11.20 -13.58
N ARG A 139 -9.28 11.09 -14.22
CA ARG A 139 -8.96 10.03 -15.19
C ARG A 139 -9.07 8.63 -14.59
N PHE A 140 -8.57 8.44 -13.38
CA PHE A 140 -8.61 7.16 -12.69
C PHE A 140 -10.03 6.77 -12.30
N ARG A 141 -10.85 7.71 -11.81
CA ARG A 141 -12.27 7.46 -11.50
C ARG A 141 -13.09 7.13 -12.75
N GLU A 142 -12.89 7.84 -13.85
CA GLU A 142 -13.58 7.59 -15.13
C GLU A 142 -13.25 6.21 -15.73
N ASN A 143 -12.10 5.63 -15.38
CA ASN A 143 -11.63 4.33 -15.88
C ASN A 143 -11.61 3.23 -14.81
N ASP A 144 -12.27 3.42 -13.66
CA ASP A 144 -12.32 2.46 -12.55
C ASP A 144 -10.93 1.95 -12.09
N ILE A 145 -9.92 2.82 -12.14
CA ILE A 145 -8.58 2.51 -11.63
C ILE A 145 -8.56 2.77 -10.13
N PRO A 146 -8.31 1.76 -9.28
CA PRO A 146 -8.22 1.93 -7.84
C PRO A 146 -6.93 2.68 -7.46
N PHE A 147 -7.11 3.78 -6.80
CA PHE A 147 -6.04 4.63 -6.28
C PHE A 147 -6.49 5.31 -5.00
N GLU A 148 -5.51 5.78 -4.21
CA GLU A 148 -5.79 6.56 -3.01
C GLU A 148 -4.69 7.60 -2.79
N LYS A 149 -5.08 8.81 -2.40
CA LYS A 149 -4.14 9.87 -2.00
C LYS A 149 -3.41 9.45 -0.72
N ILE A 150 -2.10 9.57 -0.71
CA ILE A 150 -1.32 9.41 0.51
C ILE A 150 -1.46 10.70 1.33
N GLN A 151 -2.26 10.63 2.37
CA GLN A 151 -2.56 11.77 3.24
C GLN A 151 -1.40 12.06 4.19
N SER A 152 -1.08 13.34 4.37
CA SER A 152 -0.24 13.78 5.47
C SER A 152 -1.05 13.80 6.78
N VAL A 153 -0.35 13.85 7.92
CA VAL A 153 -1.02 14.04 9.24
C VAL A 153 -1.88 15.31 9.26
N LYS A 154 -1.47 16.34 8.53
CA LYS A 154 -2.24 17.58 8.39
C LYS A 154 -3.52 17.37 7.60
N ASP A 155 -3.50 16.57 6.53
CA ASP A 155 -4.69 16.27 5.74
C ASP A 155 -5.72 15.51 6.57
N VAL A 156 -5.28 14.53 7.37
CA VAL A 156 -6.15 13.73 8.25
C VAL A 156 -6.92 14.61 9.25
N LEU A 157 -6.32 15.71 9.73
CA LEU A 157 -7.01 16.65 10.64
C LEU A 157 -8.20 17.37 9.99
N HIS A 158 -8.32 17.32 8.68
CA HIS A 158 -9.37 17.95 7.88
C HIS A 158 -10.18 16.94 7.07
N ASP A 159 -9.99 15.66 7.32
CA ASP A 159 -10.69 14.58 6.62
C ASP A 159 -12.16 14.51 7.09
N GLU A 160 -13.06 14.94 6.23
CA GLU A 160 -14.50 14.93 6.48
C GLU A 160 -15.05 13.54 6.74
N GLU A 161 -14.48 12.50 6.08
CA GLU A 161 -14.90 11.12 6.28
C GLU A 161 -14.50 10.60 7.65
N ALA A 162 -13.31 10.97 8.15
CA ALA A 162 -12.87 10.63 9.49
C ALA A 162 -13.80 11.25 10.57
N PHE A 163 -14.29 12.46 10.35
CA PHE A 163 -15.28 13.10 11.22
C PHE A 163 -16.67 12.46 11.09
N ALA A 164 -17.11 12.16 9.86
CA ALA A 164 -18.42 11.56 9.62
C ALA A 164 -18.55 10.16 10.24
N ASN A 165 -17.44 9.43 10.38
CA ASN A 165 -17.36 8.10 10.98
C ASN A 165 -16.92 8.13 12.47
N ASP A 166 -16.96 9.26 13.16
CA ASP A 166 -16.53 9.42 14.57
C ASP A 166 -15.08 8.95 14.87
N GLN A 167 -14.23 8.84 13.85
CA GLN A 167 -12.82 8.49 14.01
C GLN A 167 -12.02 9.68 14.57
N LEU A 168 -12.43 10.88 14.22
CA LEU A 168 -11.96 12.13 14.81
C LEU A 168 -13.14 12.92 15.39
N ARG A 169 -12.88 13.65 16.49
CA ARG A 169 -13.85 14.57 17.11
C ARG A 169 -13.27 15.98 17.13
N ARG A 170 -14.11 16.95 16.83
CA ARG A 170 -13.79 18.38 16.94
C ARG A 170 -13.83 18.84 18.38
#